data_962b6ecb9e5c3a81824286bb8398a8c3
#
_entry.id   962b6ecb9e5c3a81824286bb8398a8c3
#
_cell.length_a   1.000
_cell.length_b   1.000
_cell.length_c   1.000
_cell.angle_alpha   90.00
_cell.angle_beta   90.00
_cell.angle_gamma   90.00
#
_symmetry.space_group_name_H-M   'P 1'
#
loop_
_entity.id
_entity.type
_entity.pdbx_description
1 polymer ?
#
loop_
_entity_poly.entity_id
_entity_poly.type
_entity_poly.pdbx_seq_one_letter_code
_entity_poly.pdbx_strand_id
1 'polypeptide(L)'
;MKSKNGTKWLKRAGISIGVGFIVLTVWLWSIVNHLPTTLELGGSKPIGVLFDNVRVLSMVDEKSVSQNAQAVLVVGDRITEIGAAGEINAPEGVLVIDGHGYTLIPGLIDGHIHLNDELEFAAYLAHGVTGVRNMSGYPFHLRLIERVVNGQLLAPDFITTGPILNSRGPNELILQTTINTAEEARLAVRDQHSAGYRHIKVYSNLTPEAFDAILDEAALLGMTVSGHSPEGKRTAGIPYKKPFEIPWETLLGRGLTTLEHIETIVWHGLRDNLEQEKMGLLASALAQSGEAVTPTLYAHKRLVLIAQSKGAYLSRPGSDMINPLATWFSKDAQQYWTQMDPSVYEAPHADFFLMATGLLHQAGVPLLTGTDSGSFGIIPGESVARELELLVAAGLSPFEALKSATRRNAEVLGFENTGMILPGYRANLVLLAKDPLTNIGVVEHPMGVMIGGHWLEQQELDALKDSAQSSGVSSFFRSLIRVLEMKLSS
;
A
#
# COMPACT_ATOMS: atom_id res chain seq x y z
N MET A 1 -25.32 66.48 -9.35
CA MET A 1 -25.06 65.38 -10.28
C MET A 1 -24.25 64.30 -9.57
N LYS A 2 -24.89 63.32 -8.90
CA LYS A 2 -24.20 62.18 -8.28
C LYS A 2 -23.99 61.12 -9.36
N SER A 3 -22.75 60.67 -9.47
CA SER A 3 -22.13 59.84 -10.49
C SER A 3 -22.90 58.55 -10.79
N LYS A 4 -23.57 58.48 -11.94
CA LYS A 4 -24.10 57.23 -12.56
C LYS A 4 -22.97 56.21 -12.96
N ASN A 5 -21.71 56.60 -12.83
CA ASN A 5 -20.56 55.77 -13.23
C ASN A 5 -20.12 54.74 -12.15
N GLY A 6 -20.30 55.03 -10.88
CA GLY A 6 -19.95 54.13 -9.77
C GLY A 6 -20.80 52.83 -9.77
N THR A 7 -22.10 52.96 -10.06
CA THR A 7 -23.02 51.81 -10.09
C THR A 7 -22.78 50.87 -11.29
N LYS A 8 -22.31 51.38 -12.42
CA LYS A 8 -21.95 50.59 -13.59
C LYS A 8 -20.62 49.82 -13.35
N TRP A 9 -19.68 50.43 -12.67
CA TRP A 9 -18.40 49.80 -12.35
C TRP A 9 -18.59 48.68 -11.31
N LEU A 10 -19.39 48.88 -10.25
CA LEU A 10 -19.75 47.86 -9.26
C LEU A 10 -20.50 46.66 -9.88
N LYS A 11 -21.43 46.93 -10.83
CA LYS A 11 -22.11 45.83 -11.57
C LYS A 11 -21.15 45.05 -12.47
N ARG A 12 -20.20 45.73 -13.14
CA ARG A 12 -19.21 45.05 -14.00
C ARG A 12 -18.21 44.26 -13.12
N ALA A 13 -17.77 44.80 -12.00
CA ALA A 13 -16.93 44.07 -11.04
C ALA A 13 -17.65 42.84 -10.46
N GLY A 14 -18.93 42.97 -10.09
CA GLY A 14 -19.74 41.85 -9.60
C GLY A 14 -19.94 40.75 -10.67
N ILE A 15 -20.16 41.13 -11.93
CA ILE A 15 -20.27 40.17 -13.05
C ILE A 15 -18.90 39.47 -13.28
N SER A 16 -17.79 40.19 -13.27
CA SER A 16 -16.46 39.63 -13.46
C SER A 16 -16.08 38.66 -12.34
N ILE A 17 -16.43 38.97 -11.07
CA ILE A 17 -16.24 38.08 -9.92
C ILE A 17 -17.12 36.83 -10.06
N GLY A 18 -18.39 36.98 -10.45
CA GLY A 18 -19.31 35.87 -10.68
C GLY A 18 -18.85 34.92 -11.80
N VAL A 19 -18.38 35.50 -12.91
CA VAL A 19 -17.81 34.71 -14.01
C VAL A 19 -16.53 34.01 -13.58
N GLY A 20 -15.64 34.69 -12.83
CA GLY A 20 -14.42 34.08 -12.29
C GLY A 20 -14.73 32.91 -11.35
N PHE A 21 -15.75 33.05 -10.50
CA PHE A 21 -16.20 31.99 -9.59
C PHE A 21 -16.78 30.78 -10.36
N ILE A 22 -17.59 31.03 -11.39
CA ILE A 22 -18.14 29.95 -12.23
C ILE A 22 -17.02 29.22 -12.98
N VAL A 23 -16.06 29.93 -13.57
CA VAL A 23 -14.92 29.34 -14.26
C VAL A 23 -14.09 28.49 -13.29
N LEU A 24 -13.82 28.99 -12.09
CA LEU A 24 -13.09 28.24 -11.05
C LEU A 24 -13.86 27.00 -10.62
N THR A 25 -15.16 27.08 -10.40
CA THR A 25 -15.99 25.92 -10.01
C THR A 25 -16.06 24.87 -11.13
N VAL A 26 -16.22 25.29 -12.38
CA VAL A 26 -16.20 24.37 -13.53
C VAL A 26 -14.82 23.73 -13.71
N TRP A 27 -13.76 24.50 -13.52
CA TRP A 27 -12.39 24.00 -13.58
C TRP A 27 -12.10 23.01 -12.45
N LEU A 28 -12.47 23.31 -11.19
CA LEU A 28 -12.35 22.38 -10.07
C LEU A 28 -13.18 21.11 -10.27
N TRP A 29 -14.42 21.28 -10.76
CA TRP A 29 -15.28 20.14 -11.10
C TRP A 29 -14.66 19.26 -12.18
N SER A 30 -14.10 19.86 -13.23
CA SER A 30 -13.38 19.13 -14.28
C SER A 30 -12.20 18.35 -13.73
N ILE A 31 -11.34 18.97 -12.90
CA ILE A 31 -10.18 18.32 -12.27
C ILE A 31 -10.59 17.12 -11.41
N VAL A 32 -11.69 17.24 -10.67
CA VAL A 32 -12.14 16.18 -9.75
C VAL A 32 -12.75 15.00 -10.50
N ASN A 33 -13.44 15.26 -11.63
CA ASN A 33 -14.22 14.23 -12.31
C ASN A 33 -13.56 13.66 -13.57
N HIS A 34 -12.46 14.25 -14.07
CA HIS A 34 -11.75 13.72 -15.22
C HIS A 34 -10.41 13.12 -14.78
N LEU A 35 -10.30 11.81 -14.95
CA LEU A 35 -9.03 11.09 -14.84
C LEU A 35 -8.34 11.03 -16.21
N PRO A 36 -7.02 10.83 -16.25
CA PRO A 36 -6.34 10.49 -17.50
C PRO A 36 -6.96 9.25 -18.14
N THR A 37 -7.05 9.27 -19.46
CA THR A 37 -7.56 8.14 -20.23
C THR A 37 -6.75 6.86 -20.07
N THR A 38 -5.50 6.96 -19.60
CA THR A 38 -4.64 5.81 -19.24
C THR A 38 -5.21 4.95 -18.12
N LEU A 39 -6.10 5.49 -17.27
CA LEU A 39 -6.81 4.73 -16.23
C LEU A 39 -8.23 4.32 -16.66
N GLU A 40 -8.64 4.64 -17.86
CA GLU A 40 -9.92 4.16 -18.40
C GLU A 40 -9.72 2.78 -19.02
N LEU A 41 -10.57 1.83 -18.67
CA LEU A 41 -10.62 0.54 -19.37
C LEU A 41 -11.27 0.75 -20.73
N GLY A 42 -10.49 1.22 -21.72
CA GLY A 42 -10.91 1.47 -23.09
C GLY A 42 -10.41 0.37 -24.05
N GLY A 43 -11.20 0.13 -25.13
CA GLY A 43 -10.83 -0.78 -26.21
C GLY A 43 -11.43 -2.19 -26.12
N SER A 44 -11.45 -2.90 -27.23
CA SER A 44 -11.83 -4.32 -27.27
C SER A 44 -10.70 -5.15 -26.70
N LYS A 45 -10.95 -5.79 -25.55
CA LYS A 45 -9.99 -6.78 -24.99
C LYS A 45 -9.91 -7.99 -25.91
N PRO A 46 -8.72 -8.59 -26.11
CA PRO A 46 -8.64 -9.93 -26.66
C PRO A 46 -9.43 -10.90 -25.77
N ILE A 47 -9.94 -11.98 -26.35
CA ILE A 47 -10.69 -13.01 -25.60
C ILE A 47 -9.82 -13.61 -24.50
N GLY A 48 -8.51 -13.66 -24.72
CA GLY A 48 -7.51 -14.13 -23.77
C GLY A 48 -6.09 -13.83 -24.26
N VAL A 49 -5.12 -14.27 -23.47
CA VAL A 49 -3.69 -14.14 -23.74
C VAL A 49 -3.02 -15.47 -23.48
N LEU A 50 -2.21 -15.94 -24.43
CA LEU A 50 -1.30 -17.06 -24.25
C LEU A 50 0.12 -16.52 -24.10
N PHE A 51 0.70 -16.66 -22.92
CA PHE A 51 2.14 -16.47 -22.72
C PHE A 51 2.82 -17.77 -23.08
N ASP A 52 3.54 -17.81 -24.17
CA ASP A 52 4.32 -18.98 -24.56
C ASP A 52 5.80 -18.74 -24.30
N ASN A 53 6.57 -19.80 -24.13
CA ASN A 53 8.02 -19.73 -23.91
C ASN A 53 8.42 -18.83 -22.72
N VAL A 54 7.76 -19.01 -21.57
CA VAL A 54 8.06 -18.32 -20.30
C VAL A 54 8.60 -19.29 -19.25
N ARG A 55 9.42 -18.77 -18.33
CA ARG A 55 9.72 -19.44 -17.07
C ARG A 55 8.70 -19.03 -16.03
N VAL A 56 7.93 -19.96 -15.50
CA VAL A 56 6.86 -19.68 -14.53
C VAL A 56 7.36 -19.85 -13.09
N LEU A 57 7.27 -18.78 -12.29
CA LEU A 57 7.41 -18.84 -10.83
C LEU A 57 6.00 -18.79 -10.21
N SER A 58 5.41 -19.94 -10.00
CA SER A 58 4.00 -20.05 -9.61
C SER A 58 3.70 -19.61 -8.17
N MET A 59 4.70 -19.43 -7.32
CA MET A 59 4.62 -19.17 -5.87
C MET A 59 3.92 -20.28 -5.06
N VAL A 60 3.75 -21.47 -5.64
CA VAL A 60 3.20 -22.64 -4.93
C VAL A 60 4.26 -23.26 -4.03
N ASP A 61 5.39 -23.64 -4.61
CA ASP A 61 6.52 -24.26 -3.91
C ASP A 61 7.82 -23.92 -4.66
N GLU A 62 8.85 -23.52 -3.91
CA GLU A 62 10.17 -23.21 -4.47
C GLU A 62 10.81 -24.40 -5.17
N LYS A 63 10.59 -25.61 -4.64
CA LYS A 63 11.13 -26.85 -5.23
C LYS A 63 10.45 -27.27 -6.53
N SER A 64 9.26 -26.75 -6.81
CA SER A 64 8.48 -27.07 -8.01
C SER A 64 8.74 -26.11 -9.17
N VAL A 65 9.67 -25.15 -9.02
CA VAL A 65 10.01 -24.22 -10.10
C VAL A 65 10.63 -24.96 -11.27
N SER A 66 9.90 -25.01 -12.39
CA SER A 66 10.39 -25.64 -13.62
C SER A 66 11.57 -24.89 -14.21
N GLN A 67 12.56 -25.65 -14.69
CA GLN A 67 13.66 -25.09 -15.49
C GLN A 67 13.32 -25.06 -16.98
N ASN A 68 12.27 -25.77 -17.41
CA ASN A 68 11.81 -25.82 -18.78
C ASN A 68 10.87 -24.64 -19.07
N ALA A 69 10.90 -24.16 -20.31
CA ALA A 69 9.95 -23.17 -20.80
C ALA A 69 8.52 -23.70 -20.74
N GLN A 70 7.62 -22.87 -20.30
CA GLN A 70 6.20 -23.17 -20.10
C GLN A 70 5.33 -22.23 -20.92
N ALA A 71 4.06 -22.59 -21.04
CA ALA A 71 3.00 -21.75 -21.58
C ALA A 71 1.90 -21.57 -20.54
N VAL A 72 1.32 -20.38 -20.49
CA VAL A 72 0.21 -20.02 -19.59
C VAL A 72 -0.90 -19.39 -20.41
N LEU A 73 -2.07 -20.03 -20.45
CA LEU A 73 -3.26 -19.53 -21.14
C LEU A 73 -4.17 -18.82 -20.14
N VAL A 74 -4.52 -17.60 -20.48
CA VAL A 74 -5.51 -16.78 -19.80
C VAL A 74 -6.72 -16.59 -20.71
N VAL A 75 -7.93 -16.83 -20.19
CA VAL A 75 -9.19 -16.54 -20.88
C VAL A 75 -10.07 -15.69 -19.97
N GLY A 76 -10.51 -14.54 -20.46
CA GLY A 76 -11.19 -13.57 -19.62
C GLY A 76 -10.27 -13.02 -18.53
N ASP A 77 -10.65 -13.16 -17.27
CA ASP A 77 -9.87 -12.72 -16.10
C ASP A 77 -9.17 -13.87 -15.36
N ARG A 78 -9.16 -15.10 -15.93
CA ARG A 78 -8.66 -16.31 -15.25
C ARG A 78 -7.57 -17.00 -16.03
N ILE A 79 -6.61 -17.56 -15.28
CA ILE A 79 -5.66 -18.55 -15.79
C ILE A 79 -6.45 -19.85 -16.03
N THR A 80 -6.44 -20.38 -17.26
CA THR A 80 -7.22 -21.58 -17.61
C THR A 80 -6.34 -22.81 -17.77
N GLU A 81 -5.12 -22.65 -18.28
CA GLU A 81 -4.23 -23.77 -18.55
C GLU A 81 -2.75 -23.38 -18.36
N ILE A 82 -1.95 -24.34 -17.91
CA ILE A 82 -0.49 -24.23 -17.81
C ILE A 82 0.09 -25.52 -18.38
N GLY A 83 1.01 -25.44 -19.32
CA GLY A 83 1.63 -26.57 -19.99
C GLY A 83 3.08 -26.32 -20.42
N ALA A 84 3.67 -27.20 -21.17
CA ALA A 84 4.96 -26.96 -21.79
C ALA A 84 4.86 -25.96 -22.94
N ALA A 85 5.92 -25.24 -23.23
CA ALA A 85 5.97 -24.27 -24.33
C ALA A 85 5.65 -24.98 -25.68
N GLY A 86 4.79 -24.35 -26.47
CA GLY A 86 4.33 -24.86 -27.76
C GLY A 86 3.29 -26.00 -27.69
N GLU A 87 2.86 -26.46 -26.52
CA GLU A 87 1.86 -27.52 -26.39
C GLU A 87 0.43 -27.01 -26.26
N ILE A 88 0.23 -25.76 -25.79
CA ILE A 88 -1.10 -25.18 -25.64
C ILE A 88 -1.54 -24.56 -26.97
N ASN A 89 -2.67 -25.03 -27.49
CA ASN A 89 -3.26 -24.42 -28.68
C ASN A 89 -4.05 -23.17 -28.32
N ALA A 90 -3.62 -22.02 -28.82
CA ALA A 90 -4.33 -20.77 -28.62
C ALA A 90 -5.71 -20.82 -29.30
N PRO A 91 -6.83 -20.60 -28.58
CA PRO A 91 -8.13 -20.43 -29.21
C PRO A 91 -8.15 -19.24 -30.19
N GLU A 92 -9.07 -19.26 -31.15
CA GLU A 92 -9.23 -18.14 -32.09
C GLU A 92 -9.52 -16.83 -31.33
N GLY A 93 -8.80 -15.75 -31.67
CA GLY A 93 -8.93 -14.43 -31.02
C GLY A 93 -8.12 -14.24 -29.75
N VAL A 94 -7.32 -15.25 -29.32
CA VAL A 94 -6.36 -15.14 -28.24
C VAL A 94 -5.08 -14.48 -28.73
N LEU A 95 -4.59 -13.48 -28.01
CA LEU A 95 -3.28 -12.85 -28.25
C LEU A 95 -2.17 -13.82 -27.81
N VAL A 96 -1.23 -14.10 -28.69
CA VAL A 96 -0.05 -14.91 -28.33
C VAL A 96 1.13 -14.00 -28.09
N ILE A 97 1.76 -14.16 -26.93
CA ILE A 97 2.96 -13.43 -26.50
C ILE A 97 4.10 -14.42 -26.37
N ASP A 98 5.11 -14.32 -27.21
CA ASP A 98 6.38 -15.05 -27.00
C ASP A 98 7.12 -14.39 -25.83
N GLY A 99 7.27 -15.13 -24.76
CA GLY A 99 7.97 -14.68 -23.56
C GLY A 99 9.49 -14.73 -23.63
N HIS A 100 10.09 -15.18 -24.76
CA HIS A 100 11.53 -15.19 -24.97
C HIS A 100 12.35 -15.85 -23.83
N GLY A 101 11.77 -16.72 -23.04
CA GLY A 101 12.37 -17.29 -21.83
C GLY A 101 12.36 -16.35 -20.62
N TYR A 102 11.64 -15.24 -20.68
CA TYR A 102 11.43 -14.30 -19.57
C TYR A 102 10.68 -14.99 -18.41
N THR A 103 10.77 -14.38 -17.23
CA THR A 103 10.14 -14.94 -16.04
C THR A 103 8.75 -14.34 -15.82
N LEU A 104 7.74 -15.21 -15.73
CA LEU A 104 6.37 -14.84 -15.38
C LEU A 104 6.14 -15.12 -13.90
N ILE A 105 5.72 -14.11 -13.14
CA ILE A 105 5.38 -14.19 -11.72
C ILE A 105 3.94 -13.72 -11.49
N PRO A 106 3.31 -14.07 -10.35
CA PRO A 106 2.07 -13.42 -9.95
C PRO A 106 2.29 -11.92 -9.78
N GLY A 107 1.25 -11.13 -10.00
CA GLY A 107 1.29 -9.70 -9.72
C GLY A 107 1.60 -9.41 -8.25
N LEU A 108 2.40 -8.38 -8.02
CA LEU A 108 2.82 -7.98 -6.69
C LEU A 108 1.66 -7.35 -5.91
N ILE A 109 1.66 -7.52 -4.60
CA ILE A 109 0.70 -6.93 -3.67
C ILE A 109 1.45 -6.08 -2.65
N ASP A 110 1.10 -4.79 -2.55
CA ASP A 110 1.56 -3.91 -1.48
C ASP A 110 0.52 -3.92 -0.33
N GLY A 111 0.86 -4.59 0.76
CA GLY A 111 -0.03 -4.82 1.90
C GLY A 111 -0.20 -3.62 2.82
N HIS A 112 0.49 -2.50 2.60
CA HIS A 112 0.38 -1.31 3.44
C HIS A 112 0.67 -0.03 2.65
N ILE A 113 -0.40 0.68 2.27
CA ILE A 113 -0.31 1.97 1.58
C ILE A 113 -1.24 3.01 2.21
N HIS A 114 -1.04 4.27 1.84
CA HIS A 114 -1.94 5.39 2.11
C HIS A 114 -2.31 6.06 0.79
N LEU A 115 -3.43 5.66 0.19
CA LEU A 115 -3.88 6.17 -1.10
C LEU A 115 -4.53 7.54 -0.93
N ASN A 116 -3.98 8.56 -1.56
CA ASN A 116 -4.52 9.93 -1.51
C ASN A 116 -5.34 10.29 -2.77
N ASP A 117 -5.02 9.65 -3.90
CA ASP A 117 -5.64 9.89 -5.21
C ASP A 117 -5.63 8.60 -6.04
N GLU A 118 -6.70 8.34 -6.80
CA GLU A 118 -6.78 7.20 -7.71
C GLU A 118 -5.70 7.19 -8.80
N LEU A 119 -5.10 8.32 -9.11
CA LEU A 119 -4.02 8.38 -10.08
C LEU A 119 -2.73 7.68 -9.61
N GLU A 120 -2.57 7.52 -8.30
CA GLU A 120 -1.47 6.71 -7.76
C GLU A 120 -1.54 5.24 -8.22
N PHE A 121 -2.72 4.74 -8.62
CA PHE A 121 -2.87 3.41 -9.20
C PHE A 121 -2.04 3.22 -10.48
N ALA A 122 -1.85 4.29 -11.26
CA ALA A 122 -0.99 4.26 -12.44
C ALA A 122 0.46 3.92 -12.06
N ALA A 123 0.99 4.51 -10.99
CA ALA A 123 2.34 4.22 -10.50
C ALA A 123 2.46 2.78 -10.00
N TYR A 124 1.47 2.25 -9.27
CA TYR A 124 1.47 0.86 -8.81
C TYR A 124 1.49 -0.12 -9.99
N LEU A 125 0.56 0.03 -10.94
CA LEU A 125 0.48 -0.86 -12.11
C LEU A 125 1.76 -0.81 -12.95
N ALA A 126 2.32 0.38 -13.16
CA ALA A 126 3.55 0.56 -13.93
C ALA A 126 4.78 -0.14 -13.32
N HIS A 127 4.72 -0.50 -12.04
CA HIS A 127 5.75 -1.26 -11.32
C HIS A 127 5.32 -2.70 -10.98
N GLY A 128 4.29 -3.24 -11.65
CA GLY A 128 3.87 -4.63 -11.45
C GLY A 128 3.05 -4.89 -10.18
N VAL A 129 2.63 -3.85 -9.47
CA VAL A 129 1.77 -3.99 -8.27
C VAL A 129 0.33 -4.06 -8.70
N THR A 130 -0.27 -5.24 -8.58
CA THR A 130 -1.63 -5.55 -9.02
C THR A 130 -2.62 -5.71 -7.88
N GLY A 131 -2.18 -5.55 -6.64
CA GLY A 131 -3.03 -5.55 -5.45
C GLY A 131 -2.50 -4.56 -4.42
N VAL A 132 -3.37 -3.82 -3.74
CA VAL A 132 -2.98 -2.87 -2.69
C VAL A 132 -3.97 -2.86 -1.55
N ARG A 133 -3.46 -2.77 -0.29
CA ARG A 133 -4.27 -2.56 0.91
C ARG A 133 -4.01 -1.17 1.48
N ASN A 134 -5.01 -0.30 1.38
CA ASN A 134 -4.97 1.03 1.99
C ASN A 134 -5.27 0.97 3.49
N MET A 135 -4.41 1.59 4.30
CA MET A 135 -4.44 1.52 5.76
C MET A 135 -4.97 2.80 6.43
N SER A 136 -5.65 3.66 5.65
CA SER A 136 -6.34 4.87 6.15
C SER A 136 -7.53 5.18 5.24
N GLY A 137 -8.70 4.59 5.54
CA GLY A 137 -9.88 4.70 4.70
C GLY A 137 -10.60 6.03 4.82
N TYR A 138 -11.11 6.52 3.68
CA TYR A 138 -12.02 7.65 3.57
C TYR A 138 -13.23 7.25 2.72
N PRO A 139 -14.37 7.97 2.75
CA PRO A 139 -15.55 7.61 1.98
C PRO A 139 -15.29 7.42 0.49
N PHE A 140 -14.37 8.19 -0.11
CA PHE A 140 -14.04 8.05 -1.52
C PHE A 140 -13.40 6.69 -1.86
N HIS A 141 -12.71 6.04 -0.93
CA HIS A 141 -12.12 4.71 -1.15
C HIS A 141 -13.18 3.63 -1.38
N LEU A 142 -14.32 3.72 -0.69
CA LEU A 142 -15.44 2.81 -0.95
C LEU A 142 -16.00 2.99 -2.36
N ARG A 143 -16.14 4.25 -2.82
CA ARG A 143 -16.53 4.54 -4.22
C ARG A 143 -15.49 4.07 -5.23
N LEU A 144 -14.20 4.09 -4.89
CA LEU A 144 -13.15 3.52 -5.74
C LEU A 144 -13.27 2.00 -5.86
N ILE A 145 -13.54 1.30 -4.76
CA ILE A 145 -13.79 -0.15 -4.79
C ILE A 145 -14.91 -0.47 -5.77
N GLU A 146 -16.05 0.23 -5.69
CA GLU A 146 -17.17 0.04 -6.61
C GLU A 146 -16.76 0.26 -8.07
N ARG A 147 -15.98 1.30 -8.36
CA ARG A 147 -15.50 1.60 -9.73
C ARG A 147 -14.55 0.52 -10.25
N VAL A 148 -13.65 0.01 -9.40
CA VAL A 148 -12.71 -1.06 -9.74
C VAL A 148 -13.47 -2.36 -10.01
N VAL A 149 -14.37 -2.76 -9.11
CA VAL A 149 -15.17 -3.99 -9.25
C VAL A 149 -16.07 -3.95 -10.50
N ASN A 150 -16.63 -2.78 -10.82
CA ASN A 150 -17.47 -2.59 -12.01
C ASN A 150 -16.67 -2.43 -13.32
N GLY A 151 -15.33 -2.54 -13.28
CA GLY A 151 -14.48 -2.40 -14.46
C GLY A 151 -14.48 -1.00 -15.07
N GLN A 152 -14.74 0.03 -14.27
CA GLN A 152 -14.76 1.43 -14.69
C GLN A 152 -13.41 2.13 -14.54
N LEU A 153 -12.45 1.45 -13.91
CA LEU A 153 -11.14 1.98 -13.60
C LEU A 153 -10.07 0.90 -13.77
N LEU A 154 -9.04 1.20 -14.53
CA LEU A 154 -7.83 0.39 -14.58
C LEU A 154 -7.04 0.63 -13.28
N ALA A 155 -7.04 -0.36 -12.41
CA ALA A 155 -6.47 -0.24 -11.07
C ALA A 155 -6.02 -1.60 -10.55
N PRO A 156 -5.10 -1.64 -9.58
CA PRO A 156 -4.86 -2.83 -8.76
C PRO A 156 -6.14 -3.30 -8.07
N ASP A 157 -6.24 -4.58 -7.74
CA ASP A 157 -7.24 -5.07 -6.80
C ASP A 157 -7.07 -4.29 -5.48
N PHE A 158 -8.17 -3.74 -4.94
CA PHE A 158 -8.10 -2.71 -3.92
C PHE A 158 -8.89 -3.08 -2.66
N ILE A 159 -8.19 -3.15 -1.53
CA ILE A 159 -8.76 -3.32 -0.20
C ILE A 159 -8.49 -2.05 0.62
N THR A 160 -9.42 -1.63 1.46
CA THR A 160 -9.22 -0.51 2.38
C THR A 160 -9.71 -0.83 3.78
N THR A 161 -8.98 -0.37 4.79
CA THR A 161 -9.52 -0.24 6.15
C THR A 161 -10.50 0.93 6.20
N GLY A 162 -11.27 1.04 7.30
CA GLY A 162 -11.94 2.28 7.63
C GLY A 162 -10.95 3.38 8.09
N PRO A 163 -11.48 4.55 8.50
CA PRO A 163 -10.70 5.58 9.17
C PRO A 163 -9.94 5.02 10.38
N ILE A 164 -8.72 5.50 10.60
CA ILE A 164 -7.87 5.05 11.71
C ILE A 164 -8.57 5.30 13.04
N LEU A 165 -8.68 4.27 13.88
CA LEU A 165 -9.18 4.36 15.24
C LEU A 165 -8.02 4.60 16.20
N ASN A 166 -8.05 5.70 16.95
CA ASN A 166 -7.01 6.06 17.89
C ASN A 166 -7.60 6.85 19.07
N SER A 167 -6.92 6.88 20.20
CA SER A 167 -7.27 7.77 21.31
C SER A 167 -6.43 9.05 21.28
N ARG A 168 -6.81 10.03 22.07
CA ARG A 168 -6.00 11.25 22.25
C ARG A 168 -4.66 10.91 22.90
N GLY A 169 -3.60 11.55 22.42
CA GLY A 169 -2.28 11.33 22.97
C GLY A 169 -1.14 11.87 22.07
N PRO A 170 0.12 11.53 22.38
CA PRO A 170 1.28 12.06 21.67
C PRO A 170 1.32 11.69 20.17
N ASN A 171 0.73 10.55 19.79
CA ASN A 171 0.65 10.07 18.39
C ASN A 171 -0.74 10.32 17.78
N GLU A 172 -1.37 11.45 18.13
CA GLU A 172 -2.65 11.83 17.52
C GLU A 172 -2.43 12.26 16.06
N LEU A 173 -3.24 11.72 15.17
CA LEU A 173 -3.20 12.02 13.75
C LEU A 173 -4.25 13.06 13.38
N ILE A 174 -3.96 13.90 12.39
CA ILE A 174 -4.91 14.92 11.89
C ILE A 174 -6.17 14.27 11.32
N LEU A 175 -6.04 13.08 10.74
CA LEU A 175 -7.07 12.32 10.06
C LEU A 175 -7.26 10.97 10.76
N GLN A 176 -7.96 10.97 11.90
CA GLN A 176 -8.33 9.78 12.66
C GLN A 176 -9.73 9.94 13.23
N THR A 177 -10.38 8.83 13.55
CA THR A 177 -11.54 8.81 14.44
C THR A 177 -11.05 8.71 15.87
N THR A 178 -11.25 9.78 16.65
CA THR A 178 -10.81 9.81 18.05
C THR A 178 -11.82 9.12 18.93
N ILE A 179 -11.36 8.10 19.67
CA ILE A 179 -12.16 7.28 20.59
C ILE A 179 -11.41 7.14 21.91
N ASN A 180 -12.08 7.32 23.05
CA ASN A 180 -11.45 7.30 24.36
C ASN A 180 -12.13 6.31 25.32
N THR A 181 -13.31 5.84 24.97
CA THR A 181 -14.13 4.93 25.79
C THR A 181 -14.51 3.67 25.02
N ALA A 182 -14.89 2.61 25.74
CA ALA A 182 -15.39 1.38 25.13
C ALA A 182 -16.68 1.59 24.32
N GLU A 183 -17.56 2.51 24.74
CA GLU A 183 -18.81 2.81 24.04
C GLU A 183 -18.52 3.52 22.71
N GLU A 184 -17.67 4.56 22.71
CA GLU A 184 -17.22 5.24 21.49
C GLU A 184 -16.55 4.27 20.52
N ALA A 185 -15.75 3.34 21.04
CA ALA A 185 -15.06 2.33 20.23
C ALA A 185 -16.07 1.38 19.54
N ARG A 186 -17.05 0.84 20.27
CA ARG A 186 -18.09 -0.02 19.68
C ARG A 186 -18.92 0.73 18.64
N LEU A 187 -19.28 1.98 18.92
CA LEU A 187 -20.02 2.81 17.96
C LEU A 187 -19.18 3.02 16.68
N ALA A 188 -17.92 3.41 16.80
CA ALA A 188 -17.03 3.64 15.65
C ALA A 188 -16.87 2.37 14.79
N VAL A 189 -16.76 1.18 15.39
CA VAL A 189 -16.69 -0.09 14.65
C VAL A 189 -18.01 -0.37 13.89
N ARG A 190 -19.17 -0.16 14.54
CA ARG A 190 -20.49 -0.31 13.89
C ARG A 190 -20.70 0.67 12.75
N ASP A 191 -20.28 1.91 12.93
CA ASP A 191 -20.39 2.96 11.91
C ASP A 191 -19.51 2.61 10.69
N GLN A 192 -18.28 2.16 10.91
CA GLN A 192 -17.41 1.69 9.82
C GLN A 192 -18.01 0.49 9.10
N HIS A 193 -18.53 -0.50 9.84
CA HIS A 193 -19.20 -1.66 9.24
C HIS A 193 -20.42 -1.26 8.41
N SER A 194 -21.26 -0.37 8.94
CA SER A 194 -22.48 0.12 8.28
C SER A 194 -22.17 0.95 7.03
N ALA A 195 -21.04 1.68 7.05
CA ALA A 195 -20.54 2.41 5.88
C ALA A 195 -20.01 1.49 4.75
N GLY A 196 -19.73 0.21 5.06
CA GLY A 196 -19.24 -0.77 4.08
C GLY A 196 -17.81 -1.23 4.29
N TYR A 197 -17.07 -0.71 5.27
CA TYR A 197 -15.73 -1.21 5.59
C TYR A 197 -15.80 -2.61 6.21
N ARG A 198 -14.75 -3.40 5.96
CA ARG A 198 -14.60 -4.76 6.50
C ARG A 198 -13.30 -4.95 7.28
N HIS A 199 -12.43 -3.95 7.24
CA HIS A 199 -11.11 -3.97 7.87
C HIS A 199 -10.94 -2.71 8.72
N ILE A 200 -10.40 -2.86 9.93
CA ILE A 200 -10.16 -1.79 10.90
C ILE A 200 -8.66 -1.55 11.00
N LYS A 201 -8.26 -0.27 11.04
CA LYS A 201 -6.91 0.15 11.41
C LYS A 201 -6.93 0.71 12.82
N VAL A 202 -6.12 0.11 13.70
CA VAL A 202 -5.85 0.63 15.06
C VAL A 202 -4.52 1.34 15.12
N TYR A 203 -4.38 2.24 16.11
CA TYR A 203 -3.16 3.03 16.29
C TYR A 203 -2.71 3.05 17.76
N SER A 204 -1.53 3.64 18.03
CA SER A 204 -0.76 3.43 19.25
C SER A 204 -1.37 4.01 20.55
N ASN A 205 -2.15 5.10 20.49
CA ASN A 205 -2.67 5.74 21.72
C ASN A 205 -3.94 5.10 22.31
N LEU A 206 -4.47 4.03 21.71
CA LEU A 206 -5.73 3.42 22.17
C LEU A 206 -5.66 3.08 23.66
N THR A 207 -6.72 3.46 24.41
CA THR A 207 -6.86 3.02 25.81
C THR A 207 -7.15 1.51 25.84
N PRO A 208 -6.81 0.81 26.94
CA PRO A 208 -7.10 -0.60 27.07
C PRO A 208 -8.58 -0.94 26.81
N GLU A 209 -9.50 -0.16 27.39
CA GLU A 209 -10.95 -0.39 27.26
C GLU A 209 -11.44 -0.17 25.83
N ALA A 210 -10.88 0.85 25.12
CA ALA A 210 -11.25 1.11 23.74
C ALA A 210 -10.70 0.00 22.82
N PHE A 211 -9.47 -0.46 23.05
CA PHE A 211 -8.88 -1.55 22.27
C PHE A 211 -9.65 -2.86 22.45
N ASP A 212 -9.97 -3.24 23.68
CA ASP A 212 -10.77 -4.43 23.97
C ASP A 212 -12.13 -4.36 23.28
N ALA A 213 -12.82 -3.21 23.37
CA ALA A 213 -14.11 -3.00 22.74
C ALA A 213 -14.07 -3.05 21.21
N ILE A 214 -12.96 -2.58 20.57
CA ILE A 214 -12.76 -2.73 19.13
C ILE A 214 -12.68 -4.20 18.75
N LEU A 215 -11.84 -4.99 19.44
CA LEU A 215 -11.66 -6.41 19.13
C LEU A 215 -12.95 -7.20 19.29
N ASP A 216 -13.68 -6.99 20.40
CA ASP A 216 -14.97 -7.65 20.66
C ASP A 216 -15.99 -7.34 19.57
N GLU A 217 -16.18 -6.05 19.24
CA GLU A 217 -17.19 -5.62 18.28
C GLU A 217 -16.81 -6.02 16.85
N ALA A 218 -15.52 -5.94 16.49
CA ALA A 218 -15.03 -6.39 15.20
C ALA A 218 -15.28 -7.90 15.00
N ALA A 219 -15.02 -8.71 16.03
CA ALA A 219 -15.28 -10.15 15.99
C ALA A 219 -16.77 -10.46 15.80
N LEU A 220 -17.66 -9.73 16.48
CA LEU A 220 -19.12 -9.89 16.32
C LEU A 220 -19.61 -9.56 14.91
N LEU A 221 -18.94 -8.59 14.23
CA LEU A 221 -19.31 -8.14 12.89
C LEU A 221 -18.50 -8.81 11.78
N GLY A 222 -17.60 -9.74 12.11
CA GLY A 222 -16.75 -10.42 11.14
C GLY A 222 -15.74 -9.50 10.44
N MET A 223 -15.32 -8.42 11.12
CA MET A 223 -14.30 -7.48 10.61
C MET A 223 -12.91 -7.90 11.07
N THR A 224 -11.90 -7.66 10.24
CA THR A 224 -10.50 -7.85 10.62
C THR A 224 -9.93 -6.60 11.28
N VAL A 225 -8.96 -6.77 12.18
CA VAL A 225 -8.27 -5.68 12.86
C VAL A 225 -6.78 -5.77 12.59
N SER A 226 -6.19 -4.68 12.13
CA SER A 226 -4.76 -4.55 11.84
C SER A 226 -4.24 -3.19 12.31
N GLY A 227 -2.95 -3.05 12.53
CA GLY A 227 -2.42 -1.73 12.82
C GLY A 227 -1.13 -1.70 13.60
N HIS A 228 -0.81 -0.52 14.11
CA HIS A 228 0.25 -0.35 15.08
C HIS A 228 -0.11 -1.10 16.36
N SER A 229 0.89 -1.57 17.09
CA SER A 229 0.63 -2.13 18.41
C SER A 229 0.08 -1.04 19.35
N PRO A 230 -1.14 -1.21 19.91
CA PRO A 230 -1.67 -0.25 20.87
C PRO A 230 -0.87 -0.25 22.17
N GLU A 231 -0.38 0.92 22.56
CA GLU A 231 0.48 1.13 23.75
C GLU A 231 -0.28 1.69 24.94
N GLY A 232 -1.43 2.29 24.65
CA GLY A 232 -2.17 3.10 25.61
C GLY A 232 -1.65 4.54 25.68
N LYS A 233 -2.11 5.29 26.66
CA LYS A 233 -1.62 6.65 26.91
C LYS A 233 -0.17 6.57 27.33
N ARG A 234 0.70 7.25 26.61
CA ARG A 234 2.09 7.40 26.98
C ARG A 234 2.43 8.85 27.34
N THR A 235 3.26 9.02 28.34
CA THR A 235 3.91 10.32 28.60
C THR A 235 5.03 10.51 27.59
N ALA A 236 5.25 11.75 27.15
CA ALA A 236 6.33 12.10 26.23
C ALA A 236 7.68 11.52 26.70
N GLY A 237 8.48 11.06 25.76
CA GLY A 237 9.83 10.51 25.99
C GLY A 237 9.94 9.04 25.70
N ILE A 238 11.19 8.52 25.73
CA ILE A 238 11.52 7.14 25.41
C ILE A 238 11.07 6.21 26.56
N PRO A 239 10.47 5.05 26.25
CA PRO A 239 9.78 4.21 27.24
C PRO A 239 10.68 3.34 28.11
N TYR A 240 12.00 3.45 28.06
CA TYR A 240 12.93 2.57 28.80
C TYR A 240 12.58 2.35 30.26
N LYS A 241 12.07 3.37 30.92
CA LYS A 241 11.83 3.36 32.36
C LYS A 241 10.35 3.36 32.75
N LYS A 242 9.44 3.54 31.79
CA LYS A 242 8.01 3.62 32.06
C LYS A 242 7.29 2.48 31.37
N PRO A 243 6.41 1.72 32.06
CA PRO A 243 5.59 0.72 31.42
C PRO A 243 4.61 1.39 30.44
N PHE A 244 4.27 0.72 29.35
CA PHE A 244 3.12 1.05 28.54
C PHE A 244 1.83 0.70 29.31
N GLU A 245 0.75 1.40 29.05
CA GLU A 245 -0.56 1.12 29.68
C GLU A 245 -1.09 -0.24 29.23
N ILE A 246 -0.84 -0.61 27.97
CA ILE A 246 -1.09 -1.94 27.42
C ILE A 246 0.28 -2.63 27.30
N PRO A 247 0.58 -3.65 28.11
CA PRO A 247 1.82 -4.41 27.97
C PRO A 247 1.84 -5.19 26.65
N TRP A 248 3.01 -5.26 26.01
CA TRP A 248 3.20 -6.01 24.76
C TRP A 248 2.66 -7.45 24.83
N GLU A 249 2.96 -8.15 25.90
CA GLU A 249 2.60 -9.55 26.11
C GLU A 249 1.08 -9.78 26.11
N THR A 250 0.30 -8.73 26.37
CA THR A 250 -1.16 -8.81 26.38
C THR A 250 -1.78 -8.61 25.01
N LEU A 251 -1.00 -8.26 23.99
CA LEU A 251 -1.47 -8.08 22.62
C LEU A 251 -1.49 -9.40 21.83
N LEU A 252 -0.57 -10.31 22.17
CA LEU A 252 -0.35 -11.51 21.39
C LEU A 252 -1.53 -12.48 21.50
N GLY A 253 -1.94 -13.06 20.36
CA GLY A 253 -3.06 -14.01 20.28
C GLY A 253 -4.43 -13.35 20.45
N ARG A 254 -4.55 -12.02 20.37
CA ARG A 254 -5.80 -11.28 20.49
C ARG A 254 -6.60 -11.19 19.20
N GLY A 255 -6.10 -11.78 18.11
CA GLY A 255 -6.79 -11.81 16.81
C GLY A 255 -6.50 -10.59 15.92
N LEU A 256 -5.39 -9.92 16.12
CA LEU A 256 -4.90 -8.97 15.12
C LEU A 256 -4.50 -9.73 13.85
N THR A 257 -5.03 -9.32 12.71
CA THR A 257 -4.69 -9.94 11.42
C THR A 257 -3.23 -9.66 11.07
N THR A 258 -2.81 -8.40 11.22
CA THR A 258 -1.42 -7.98 11.01
C THR A 258 -0.99 -6.94 12.03
N LEU A 259 0.26 -7.05 12.48
CA LEU A 259 1.00 -6.00 13.16
C LEU A 259 1.83 -5.25 12.13
N GLU A 260 1.66 -3.94 12.09
CA GLU A 260 2.31 -3.08 11.11
C GLU A 260 3.56 -2.44 11.72
N HIS A 261 4.62 -2.34 10.90
CA HIS A 261 5.89 -1.69 11.18
C HIS A 261 6.75 -2.41 12.23
N ILE A 262 7.90 -2.89 11.81
CA ILE A 262 8.90 -3.47 12.73
C ILE A 262 9.33 -2.46 13.80
N GLU A 263 9.30 -1.17 13.46
CA GLU A 263 9.55 -0.06 14.37
C GLU A 263 8.65 -0.14 15.61
N THR A 264 7.32 -0.30 15.41
CA THR A 264 6.37 -0.32 16.55
C THR A 264 6.54 -1.59 17.39
N ILE A 265 6.96 -2.70 16.80
CA ILE A 265 7.26 -3.95 17.50
C ILE A 265 8.48 -3.77 18.39
N VAL A 266 9.55 -3.20 17.87
CA VAL A 266 10.79 -2.92 18.64
C VAL A 266 10.53 -1.88 19.73
N TRP A 267 9.82 -0.81 19.38
CA TRP A 267 9.46 0.25 20.32
C TRP A 267 8.61 -0.29 21.49
N HIS A 268 7.55 -0.98 21.20
CA HIS A 268 6.62 -1.49 22.22
C HIS A 268 7.15 -2.75 22.91
N GLY A 269 7.54 -3.76 22.15
CA GLY A 269 7.95 -5.06 22.68
C GLY A 269 9.29 -5.06 23.37
N LEU A 270 10.26 -4.28 22.86
CA LEU A 270 11.59 -4.14 23.48
C LEU A 270 11.74 -2.84 24.27
N ARG A 271 10.73 -1.98 24.28
CA ARG A 271 10.79 -0.65 24.90
C ARG A 271 11.96 0.18 24.34
N ASP A 272 12.14 0.07 23.02
CA ASP A 272 13.22 0.68 22.24
C ASP A 272 14.64 0.25 22.68
N ASN A 273 14.76 -0.87 23.39
CA ASN A 273 16.06 -1.43 23.78
C ASN A 273 16.52 -2.43 22.71
N LEU A 274 17.56 -2.08 21.97
CA LEU A 274 18.03 -2.82 20.80
C LEU A 274 18.82 -4.08 21.20
N GLU A 275 18.21 -5.00 21.95
CA GLU A 275 18.81 -6.26 22.43
C GLU A 275 18.38 -7.44 21.55
N GLN A 276 19.35 -8.04 20.86
CA GLN A 276 19.11 -9.15 19.94
C GLN A 276 18.48 -10.37 20.62
N GLU A 277 18.94 -10.74 21.82
CA GLU A 277 18.44 -11.90 22.57
C GLU A 277 16.95 -11.72 22.92
N LYS A 278 16.57 -10.55 23.41
CA LYS A 278 15.17 -10.22 23.71
C LYS A 278 14.31 -10.22 22.45
N MET A 279 14.86 -9.74 21.33
CA MET A 279 14.15 -9.79 20.04
C MET A 279 13.89 -11.24 19.59
N GLY A 280 14.85 -12.16 19.83
CA GLY A 280 14.65 -13.58 19.54
C GLY A 280 13.53 -14.22 20.37
N LEU A 281 13.42 -13.87 21.66
CA LEU A 281 12.31 -14.31 22.51
C LEU A 281 10.97 -13.74 22.04
N LEU A 282 10.94 -12.45 21.69
CA LEU A 282 9.75 -11.81 21.16
C LEU A 282 9.32 -12.43 19.83
N ALA A 283 10.25 -12.70 18.91
CA ALA A 283 9.97 -13.37 17.66
C ALA A 283 9.35 -14.77 17.85
N SER A 284 9.87 -15.53 18.82
CA SER A 284 9.32 -16.84 19.18
C SER A 284 7.90 -16.74 19.74
N ALA A 285 7.60 -15.73 20.55
CA ALA A 285 6.27 -15.48 21.09
C ALA A 285 5.27 -15.08 19.97
N LEU A 286 5.69 -14.20 19.06
CA LEU A 286 4.89 -13.82 17.87
C LEU A 286 4.58 -15.02 16.95
N ALA A 287 5.58 -15.90 16.73
CA ALA A 287 5.34 -17.11 15.93
C ALA A 287 4.30 -18.04 16.54
N GLN A 288 4.22 -18.10 17.86
CA GLN A 288 3.23 -18.91 18.60
C GLN A 288 1.85 -18.29 18.62
N SER A 289 1.74 -16.97 18.55
CA SER A 289 0.47 -16.25 18.59
C SER A 289 -0.26 -16.23 17.25
N GLY A 290 0.47 -16.36 16.14
CA GLY A 290 -0.09 -16.53 14.80
C GLY A 290 -0.38 -15.23 14.04
N GLU A 291 -0.16 -14.05 14.64
CA GLU A 291 -0.27 -12.79 13.93
C GLU A 291 0.80 -12.67 12.84
N ALA A 292 0.42 -12.12 11.68
CA ALA A 292 1.36 -11.77 10.64
C ALA A 292 1.97 -10.38 10.89
N VAL A 293 3.15 -10.13 10.34
CA VAL A 293 3.85 -8.85 10.46
C VAL A 293 4.12 -8.24 9.09
N THR A 294 3.79 -6.96 8.94
CA THR A 294 4.18 -6.13 7.78
C THR A 294 5.33 -5.22 8.22
N PRO A 295 6.60 -5.55 7.97
CA PRO A 295 7.75 -4.86 8.57
C PRO A 295 7.90 -3.41 8.10
N THR A 296 7.57 -3.11 6.84
CA THR A 296 7.76 -1.78 6.21
C THR A 296 9.16 -1.22 6.43
N LEU A 297 10.17 -2.03 6.20
CA LEU A 297 11.58 -1.69 6.42
C LEU A 297 12.01 -0.44 5.66
N TYR A 298 11.50 -0.30 4.44
CA TYR A 298 11.84 0.86 3.60
C TYR A 298 11.28 2.17 4.17
N ALA A 299 10.16 2.13 4.89
CA ALA A 299 9.60 3.31 5.53
C ALA A 299 10.57 3.95 6.54
N HIS A 300 11.35 3.15 7.26
CA HIS A 300 12.41 3.67 8.14
C HIS A 300 13.72 3.92 7.39
N LYS A 301 14.14 3.00 6.50
CA LYS A 301 15.39 3.14 5.75
C LYS A 301 15.47 4.43 4.95
N ARG A 302 14.35 4.90 4.38
CA ARG A 302 14.30 6.18 3.65
C ARG A 302 14.66 7.38 4.52
N LEU A 303 14.33 7.36 5.82
CA LEU A 303 14.68 8.45 6.74
C LEU A 303 16.20 8.58 6.89
N VAL A 304 16.88 7.44 6.99
CA VAL A 304 18.36 7.37 6.96
C VAL A 304 18.91 7.97 5.67
N LEU A 305 18.34 7.57 4.52
CA LEU A 305 18.78 8.05 3.20
C LEU A 305 18.52 9.56 3.02
N ILE A 306 17.40 10.08 3.50
CA ILE A 306 17.10 11.52 3.50
C ILE A 306 18.12 12.27 4.34
N ALA A 307 18.40 11.81 5.55
CA ALA A 307 19.35 12.44 6.47
C ALA A 307 20.79 12.40 5.92
N GLN A 308 21.26 11.25 5.44
CA GLN A 308 22.58 11.05 4.84
C GLN A 308 22.80 11.93 3.62
N SER A 309 21.79 12.05 2.74
CA SER A 309 21.85 12.86 1.52
C SER A 309 21.57 14.34 1.75
N LYS A 310 21.29 14.76 3.00
CA LYS A 310 20.85 16.13 3.34
C LYS A 310 19.65 16.57 2.50
N GLY A 311 18.71 15.66 2.28
CA GLY A 311 17.46 15.89 1.55
C GLY A 311 17.52 15.62 0.05
N ALA A 312 18.69 15.41 -0.55
CA ALA A 312 18.78 15.13 -2.00
C ALA A 312 17.99 13.88 -2.43
N TYR A 313 17.85 12.91 -1.52
CA TYR A 313 17.05 11.70 -1.76
C TYR A 313 15.57 11.97 -2.06
N LEU A 314 15.02 13.10 -1.60
CA LEU A 314 13.62 13.49 -1.85
C LEU A 314 13.37 13.93 -3.30
N SER A 315 14.43 14.18 -4.07
CA SER A 315 14.35 14.62 -5.47
C SER A 315 14.90 13.57 -6.45
N ARG A 316 14.93 12.28 -6.04
CA ARG A 316 15.37 11.20 -6.93
C ARG A 316 14.37 10.95 -8.07
N PRO A 317 14.77 10.29 -9.19
CA PRO A 317 13.86 9.94 -10.27
C PRO A 317 12.59 9.26 -9.75
N GLY A 318 11.42 9.64 -10.28
CA GLY A 318 10.12 9.13 -9.88
C GLY A 318 9.50 9.81 -8.65
N SER A 319 10.22 10.73 -7.94
CA SER A 319 9.66 11.42 -6.77
C SER A 319 8.46 12.32 -7.09
N ASP A 320 8.26 12.69 -8.35
CA ASP A 320 7.11 13.40 -8.88
C ASP A 320 5.82 12.55 -8.96
N MET A 321 5.93 11.23 -8.84
CA MET A 321 4.78 10.33 -8.64
C MET A 321 4.21 10.36 -7.21
N ILE A 322 4.94 10.94 -6.25
CA ILE A 322 4.43 11.09 -4.88
C ILE A 322 3.35 12.17 -4.85
N ASN A 323 2.24 11.90 -4.17
CA ASN A 323 1.14 12.84 -4.07
C ASN A 323 1.58 14.20 -3.50
N PRO A 324 1.30 15.31 -4.20
CA PRO A 324 1.78 16.63 -3.77
C PRO A 324 1.17 17.11 -2.46
N LEU A 325 -0.07 16.68 -2.12
CA LEU A 325 -0.70 17.02 -0.84
C LEU A 325 0.01 16.29 0.31
N ALA A 326 0.34 15.01 0.14
CA ALA A 326 1.11 14.24 1.12
C ALA A 326 2.49 14.88 1.35
N THR A 327 3.16 15.31 0.27
CA THR A 327 4.43 16.04 0.33
C THR A 327 4.28 17.37 1.08
N TRP A 328 3.19 18.10 0.83
CA TRP A 328 2.93 19.39 1.47
C TRP A 328 2.65 19.23 2.98
N PHE A 329 1.83 18.25 3.39
CA PHE A 329 1.55 17.99 4.80
C PHE A 329 2.78 17.50 5.58
N SER A 330 3.72 16.86 4.93
CA SER A 330 4.94 16.32 5.56
C SER A 330 6.15 17.25 5.48
N LYS A 331 5.97 18.52 5.06
CA LYS A 331 7.08 19.46 4.84
C LYS A 331 7.95 19.66 6.09
N ASP A 332 7.33 19.80 7.26
CA ASP A 332 8.07 20.00 8.51
C ASP A 332 8.85 18.74 8.89
N ALA A 333 8.26 17.55 8.70
CA ALA A 333 8.95 16.28 8.91
C ALA A 333 10.12 16.12 7.91
N GLN A 334 9.94 16.47 6.63
CA GLN A 334 11.02 16.44 5.65
C GLN A 334 12.19 17.36 6.06
N GLN A 335 11.89 18.57 6.53
CA GLN A 335 12.89 19.51 7.00
C GLN A 335 13.61 18.97 8.25
N TYR A 336 12.89 18.40 9.19
CA TYR A 336 13.45 17.77 10.39
C TYR A 336 14.45 16.67 10.02
N TRP A 337 14.04 15.69 9.22
CA TRP A 337 14.89 14.56 8.83
C TRP A 337 16.08 14.98 7.98
N THR A 338 15.95 16.01 7.14
CA THR A 338 17.07 16.55 6.36
C THR A 338 18.20 17.11 7.24
N GLN A 339 17.87 17.59 8.43
CA GLN A 339 18.82 18.21 9.35
C GLN A 339 19.41 17.23 10.38
N MET A 340 18.79 16.06 10.54
CA MET A 340 19.21 15.07 11.53
C MET A 340 20.58 14.45 11.19
N ASP A 341 21.30 14.04 12.24
CA ASP A 341 22.46 13.15 12.11
C ASP A 341 21.96 11.68 12.24
N PRO A 342 21.94 10.92 11.14
CA PRO A 342 21.36 9.58 11.17
C PRO A 342 22.18 8.58 11.99
N SER A 343 23.43 8.90 12.35
CA SER A 343 24.30 7.98 13.12
C SER A 343 23.87 7.82 14.57
N VAL A 344 23.08 8.75 15.09
CA VAL A 344 22.70 8.75 16.52
C VAL A 344 21.53 7.82 16.80
N TYR A 345 20.51 7.79 15.94
CA TYR A 345 19.29 7.01 16.17
C TYR A 345 18.89 6.18 14.94
N GLU A 346 18.71 6.81 13.79
CA GLU A 346 18.06 6.18 12.63
C GLU A 346 18.88 5.05 12.02
N ALA A 347 20.19 5.20 11.86
CA ALA A 347 21.02 4.17 11.24
C ALA A 347 21.15 2.92 12.12
N PRO A 348 21.43 3.03 13.44
CA PRO A 348 21.41 1.88 14.34
C PRO A 348 20.07 1.17 14.39
N HIS A 349 18.94 1.91 14.36
CA HIS A 349 17.62 1.32 14.31
C HIS A 349 17.35 0.61 12.99
N ALA A 350 17.72 1.20 11.84
CA ALA A 350 17.56 0.55 10.55
C ALA A 350 18.30 -0.80 10.47
N ASP A 351 19.52 -0.87 10.98
CA ASP A 351 20.31 -2.11 11.04
C ASP A 351 19.66 -3.12 12.00
N PHE A 352 19.18 -2.65 13.15
CA PHE A 352 18.47 -3.52 14.10
C PHE A 352 17.15 -4.04 13.52
N PHE A 353 16.38 -3.23 12.77
CA PHE A 353 15.12 -3.64 12.14
C PHE A 353 15.33 -4.72 11.07
N LEU A 354 16.42 -4.65 10.32
CA LEU A 354 16.81 -5.73 9.40
C LEU A 354 17.05 -7.03 10.17
N MET A 355 17.88 -6.97 11.20
CA MET A 355 18.18 -8.15 12.06
C MET A 355 16.92 -8.68 12.73
N ALA A 356 16.06 -7.80 13.28
CA ALA A 356 14.81 -8.16 13.93
C ALA A 356 13.84 -8.87 12.95
N THR A 357 13.73 -8.35 11.73
CA THR A 357 12.91 -8.99 10.68
C THR A 357 13.45 -10.37 10.32
N GLY A 358 14.77 -10.53 10.24
CA GLY A 358 15.41 -11.83 10.05
C GLY A 358 15.10 -12.83 11.18
N LEU A 359 15.08 -12.38 12.43
CA LEU A 359 14.69 -13.21 13.58
C LEU A 359 13.21 -13.60 13.54
N LEU A 360 12.31 -12.69 13.13
CA LEU A 360 10.90 -13.01 12.91
C LEU A 360 10.74 -14.11 11.84
N HIS A 361 11.44 -13.95 10.72
CA HIS A 361 11.45 -14.96 9.65
C HIS A 361 11.95 -16.33 10.13
N GLN A 362 13.10 -16.37 10.85
CA GLN A 362 13.66 -17.60 11.39
C GLN A 362 12.76 -18.28 12.42
N ALA A 363 12.00 -17.51 13.20
CA ALA A 363 11.00 -18.02 14.13
C ALA A 363 9.72 -18.54 13.43
N GLY A 364 9.53 -18.28 12.14
CA GLY A 364 8.36 -18.71 11.37
C GLY A 364 7.18 -17.74 11.40
N VAL A 365 7.38 -16.49 11.85
CA VAL A 365 6.35 -15.44 11.77
C VAL A 365 6.01 -15.17 10.31
N PRO A 366 4.72 -15.16 9.91
CA PRO A 366 4.33 -14.79 8.55
C PRO A 366 4.68 -13.33 8.27
N LEU A 367 5.66 -13.09 7.38
CA LEU A 367 6.05 -11.74 6.96
C LEU A 367 5.32 -11.34 5.68
N LEU A 368 4.75 -10.15 5.66
CA LEU A 368 4.05 -9.53 4.55
C LEU A 368 4.89 -8.40 3.96
N THR A 369 4.78 -8.17 2.66
CA THR A 369 5.34 -6.97 2.02
C THR A 369 4.33 -5.82 2.13
N GLY A 370 4.78 -4.69 2.62
CA GLY A 370 4.06 -3.43 2.64
C GLY A 370 5.07 -2.28 2.73
N THR A 371 4.78 -1.14 2.10
CA THR A 371 5.77 -0.08 1.91
C THR A 371 5.51 1.19 2.70
N ASP A 372 4.29 1.38 3.19
CA ASP A 372 3.81 2.64 3.77
C ASP A 372 3.85 3.80 2.74
N SER A 373 3.70 3.46 1.44
CA SER A 373 3.63 4.47 0.38
C SER A 373 2.39 5.36 0.52
N GLY A 374 2.47 6.57 -0.02
CA GLY A 374 1.53 7.66 0.28
C GLY A 374 2.01 8.55 1.41
N SER A 375 3.08 8.16 2.13
CA SER A 375 3.85 9.04 3.00
C SER A 375 5.05 9.66 2.26
N PHE A 376 5.65 10.71 2.82
CA PHE A 376 6.71 11.46 2.14
C PHE A 376 7.94 10.61 1.82
N GLY A 377 8.49 10.80 0.63
CA GLY A 377 9.73 10.13 0.19
C GLY A 377 9.57 8.68 -0.21
N ILE A 378 8.36 8.10 -0.18
CA ILE A 378 8.07 6.73 -0.64
C ILE A 378 7.29 6.82 -1.96
N ILE A 379 7.90 6.34 -3.03
CA ILE A 379 7.30 6.37 -4.37
C ILE A 379 6.33 5.19 -4.51
N PRO A 380 5.06 5.42 -4.87
CA PRO A 380 4.09 4.34 -5.10
C PRO A 380 4.59 3.34 -6.15
N GLY A 381 4.48 2.04 -5.85
CA GLY A 381 4.91 0.95 -6.72
C GLY A 381 6.42 0.67 -6.68
N GLU A 382 7.29 1.66 -6.96
CA GLU A 382 8.76 1.51 -6.91
C GLU A 382 9.24 1.00 -5.54
N SER A 383 8.62 1.49 -4.48
CA SER A 383 8.98 1.13 -3.10
C SER A 383 8.82 -0.35 -2.77
N VAL A 384 7.98 -1.09 -3.50
CA VAL A 384 7.84 -2.55 -3.31
C VAL A 384 9.16 -3.27 -3.65
N ALA A 385 9.85 -2.88 -4.71
CA ALA A 385 11.15 -3.44 -5.04
C ALA A 385 12.18 -3.15 -3.92
N ARG A 386 12.16 -1.95 -3.35
CA ARG A 386 13.03 -1.57 -2.22
C ARG A 386 12.73 -2.37 -0.95
N GLU A 387 11.46 -2.60 -0.64
CA GLU A 387 11.06 -3.44 0.50
C GLU A 387 11.53 -4.89 0.29
N LEU A 388 11.36 -5.45 -0.91
CA LEU A 388 11.83 -6.80 -1.22
C LEU A 388 13.36 -6.94 -1.13
N GLU A 389 14.12 -5.95 -1.59
CA GLU A 389 15.58 -5.90 -1.42
C GLU A 389 15.97 -5.91 0.08
N LEU A 390 15.24 -5.18 0.92
CA LEU A 390 15.48 -5.15 2.36
C LEU A 390 15.06 -6.46 3.05
N LEU A 391 13.98 -7.11 2.61
CA LEU A 391 13.60 -8.43 3.12
C LEU A 391 14.67 -9.48 2.79
N VAL A 392 15.25 -9.44 1.59
CA VAL A 392 16.39 -10.30 1.24
C VAL A 392 17.62 -9.96 2.09
N ALA A 393 17.92 -8.67 2.30
CA ALA A 393 18.98 -8.24 3.18
C ALA A 393 18.77 -8.67 4.66
N ALA A 394 17.51 -8.78 5.10
CA ALA A 394 17.14 -9.33 6.39
C ALA A 394 17.32 -10.86 6.51
N GLY A 395 17.60 -11.55 5.41
CA GLY A 395 17.89 -12.99 5.38
C GLY A 395 16.80 -13.89 4.78
N LEU A 396 15.75 -13.33 4.18
CA LEU A 396 14.80 -14.11 3.40
C LEU A 396 15.46 -14.56 2.09
N SER A 397 15.12 -15.76 1.60
CA SER A 397 15.45 -16.08 0.21
C SER A 397 14.67 -15.17 -0.75
N PRO A 398 15.16 -14.93 -1.99
CA PRO A 398 14.40 -14.18 -2.97
C PRO A 398 13.01 -14.77 -3.23
N PHE A 399 12.86 -16.10 -3.15
CA PHE A 399 11.57 -16.76 -3.27
C PHE A 399 10.62 -16.42 -2.10
N GLU A 400 11.10 -16.48 -0.85
CA GLU A 400 10.29 -16.10 0.33
C GLU A 400 9.95 -14.61 0.34
N ALA A 401 10.85 -13.75 -0.15
CA ALA A 401 10.56 -12.33 -0.32
C ALA A 401 9.46 -12.10 -1.39
N LEU A 402 9.55 -12.73 -2.57
CA LEU A 402 8.47 -12.69 -3.57
C LEU A 402 7.16 -13.24 -3.03
N LYS A 403 7.21 -14.34 -2.30
CA LYS A 403 6.03 -14.95 -1.69
C LYS A 403 5.35 -14.03 -0.69
N SER A 404 6.11 -13.20 0.05
CA SER A 404 5.53 -12.19 0.96
C SER A 404 4.78 -11.08 0.22
N ALA A 405 5.19 -10.75 -1.03
CA ALA A 405 4.54 -9.75 -1.87
C ALA A 405 3.48 -10.34 -2.84
N THR A 406 3.20 -11.61 -2.77
CA THR A 406 2.26 -12.29 -3.67
C THR A 406 1.31 -13.18 -2.88
N ARG A 407 1.58 -14.48 -2.82
CA ARG A 407 0.75 -15.49 -2.18
C ARG A 407 0.44 -15.17 -0.72
N ARG A 408 1.44 -14.82 0.09
CA ARG A 408 1.23 -14.62 1.52
C ARG A 408 0.39 -13.36 1.81
N ASN A 409 0.65 -12.27 1.08
CA ASN A 409 -0.22 -11.10 1.12
C ASN A 409 -1.66 -11.45 0.73
N ALA A 410 -1.84 -12.23 -0.37
CA ALA A 410 -3.16 -12.62 -0.81
C ALA A 410 -3.91 -13.46 0.23
N GLU A 411 -3.26 -14.48 0.79
CA GLU A 411 -3.84 -15.38 1.79
C GLU A 411 -4.22 -14.65 3.09
N VAL A 412 -3.34 -13.79 3.61
CA VAL A 412 -3.56 -13.11 4.90
C VAL A 412 -4.51 -11.93 4.77
N LEU A 413 -4.45 -11.19 3.68
CA LEU A 413 -5.22 -9.95 3.51
C LEU A 413 -6.59 -10.18 2.83
N GLY A 414 -6.86 -11.38 2.32
CA GLY A 414 -8.15 -11.73 1.72
C GLY A 414 -8.29 -11.35 0.24
N PHE A 415 -7.20 -11.29 -0.52
CA PHE A 415 -7.28 -11.21 -1.97
C PHE A 415 -7.58 -12.59 -2.55
N GLU A 416 -8.84 -12.87 -2.84
CA GLU A 416 -9.29 -14.20 -3.25
C GLU A 416 -8.76 -14.62 -4.62
N ASN A 417 -8.30 -15.89 -4.70
CA ASN A 417 -7.81 -16.51 -5.92
C ASN A 417 -6.74 -15.68 -6.66
N THR A 418 -5.83 -15.04 -5.93
CA THR A 418 -4.73 -14.25 -6.48
C THR A 418 -3.41 -14.59 -5.78
N GLY A 419 -2.28 -14.06 -6.25
CA GLY A 419 -0.95 -14.27 -5.67
C GLY A 419 -0.27 -15.58 -6.05
N MET A 420 -0.87 -16.41 -6.88
CA MET A 420 -0.27 -17.64 -7.45
C MET A 420 -0.62 -17.78 -8.93
N ILE A 421 0.24 -18.48 -9.69
CA ILE A 421 -0.05 -18.87 -11.07
C ILE A 421 -0.55 -20.31 -11.05
N LEU A 422 -1.88 -20.46 -11.04
CA LEU A 422 -2.60 -21.74 -11.03
C LEU A 422 -3.88 -21.64 -11.87
N PRO A 423 -4.33 -22.74 -12.51
CA PRO A 423 -5.64 -22.74 -13.17
C PRO A 423 -6.78 -22.35 -12.20
N GLY A 424 -7.68 -21.49 -12.66
CA GLY A 424 -8.77 -20.92 -11.87
C GLY A 424 -8.42 -19.63 -11.11
N TYR A 425 -7.14 -19.30 -10.95
CA TYR A 425 -6.69 -18.07 -10.30
C TYR A 425 -6.90 -16.85 -11.21
N ARG A 426 -7.07 -15.69 -10.58
CA ARG A 426 -7.18 -14.42 -11.27
C ARG A 426 -5.88 -14.10 -12.01
N ALA A 427 -6.02 -13.66 -13.24
CA ALA A 427 -4.89 -13.35 -14.10
C ALA A 427 -4.32 -11.96 -13.77
N ASN A 428 -3.62 -11.90 -12.64
CA ASN A 428 -2.77 -10.79 -12.21
C ASN A 428 -1.33 -11.29 -12.30
N LEU A 429 -0.59 -10.86 -13.33
CA LEU A 429 0.70 -11.42 -13.69
C LEU A 429 1.70 -10.31 -14.03
N VAL A 430 2.99 -10.60 -13.82
CA VAL A 430 4.10 -9.72 -14.21
C VAL A 430 5.12 -10.50 -15.01
N LEU A 431 5.46 -10.00 -16.19
CA LEU A 431 6.53 -10.52 -17.03
C LEU A 431 7.83 -9.75 -16.79
N LEU A 432 8.90 -10.44 -16.44
CA LEU A 432 10.21 -9.89 -16.11
C LEU A 432 11.28 -10.39 -17.07
N ALA A 433 12.09 -9.52 -17.61
CA ALA A 433 13.18 -9.88 -18.55
C ALA A 433 14.28 -10.74 -17.90
N LYS A 434 14.39 -10.72 -16.56
CA LYS A 434 15.42 -11.43 -15.79
C LYS A 434 14.80 -12.20 -14.64
N ASP A 435 15.58 -13.16 -14.12
CA ASP A 435 15.18 -14.00 -12.99
C ASP A 435 15.23 -13.23 -11.66
N PRO A 436 14.08 -12.98 -11.00
CA PRO A 436 14.04 -12.30 -9.70
C PRO A 436 14.61 -13.16 -8.56
N LEU A 437 14.80 -14.46 -8.76
CA LEU A 437 15.47 -15.32 -7.76
C LEU A 437 16.98 -15.09 -7.73
N THR A 438 17.57 -14.54 -8.80
CA THR A 438 18.99 -14.16 -8.83
C THR A 438 19.22 -12.71 -8.44
N ASN A 439 18.26 -11.84 -8.76
CA ASN A 439 18.27 -10.42 -8.38
C ASN A 439 16.84 -9.93 -8.18
N ILE A 440 16.43 -9.80 -6.93
CA ILE A 440 15.06 -9.42 -6.58
C ILE A 440 14.68 -8.02 -7.09
N GLY A 441 15.65 -7.09 -7.21
CA GLY A 441 15.42 -5.72 -7.69
C GLY A 441 14.89 -5.60 -9.12
N VAL A 442 14.98 -6.70 -9.93
CA VAL A 442 14.45 -6.68 -11.31
C VAL A 442 12.94 -6.50 -11.37
N VAL A 443 12.21 -6.73 -10.29
CA VAL A 443 10.76 -6.53 -10.20
C VAL A 443 10.33 -5.07 -10.39
N GLU A 444 11.26 -4.13 -10.20
CA GLU A 444 11.03 -2.68 -10.41
C GLU A 444 10.69 -2.34 -11.87
N HIS A 445 11.17 -3.18 -12.82
CA HIS A 445 11.11 -2.90 -14.24
C HIS A 445 10.42 -4.04 -15.01
N PRO A 446 9.09 -4.18 -14.89
CA PRO A 446 8.34 -5.19 -15.63
C PRO A 446 8.39 -4.91 -17.13
N MET A 447 8.44 -5.97 -17.95
CA MET A 447 8.27 -5.94 -19.40
C MET A 447 6.81 -5.85 -19.82
N GLY A 448 5.91 -6.23 -18.92
CA GLY A 448 4.48 -6.12 -19.08
C GLY A 448 3.76 -6.59 -17.81
N VAL A 449 2.55 -6.13 -17.63
CA VAL A 449 1.71 -6.40 -16.45
C VAL A 449 0.33 -6.82 -16.92
N MET A 450 -0.22 -7.86 -16.31
CA MET A 450 -1.61 -8.24 -16.51
C MET A 450 -2.40 -8.00 -15.23
N ILE A 451 -3.51 -7.31 -15.36
CA ILE A 451 -4.47 -7.07 -14.27
C ILE A 451 -5.86 -7.51 -14.69
N GLY A 452 -6.41 -8.53 -14.00
CA GLY A 452 -7.73 -9.08 -14.31
C GLY A 452 -7.89 -9.50 -15.77
N GLY A 453 -6.85 -10.12 -16.36
CA GLY A 453 -6.81 -10.53 -17.77
C GLY A 453 -6.59 -9.37 -18.77
N HIS A 454 -6.41 -8.14 -18.31
CA HIS A 454 -6.03 -7.01 -19.14
C HIS A 454 -4.51 -6.91 -19.21
N TRP A 455 -3.93 -7.16 -20.39
CA TRP A 455 -2.49 -7.08 -20.61
C TRP A 455 -2.08 -5.64 -20.91
N LEU A 456 -1.08 -5.18 -20.20
CA LEU A 456 -0.42 -3.89 -20.38
C LEU A 456 1.00 -4.15 -20.85
N GLU A 457 1.30 -3.75 -22.07
CA GLU A 457 2.64 -3.84 -22.62
C GLU A 457 3.52 -2.65 -22.18
N GLN A 458 4.81 -2.71 -22.48
CA GLN A 458 5.78 -1.69 -22.05
C GLN A 458 5.36 -0.27 -22.36
N GLN A 459 4.80 -0.01 -23.55
CA GLN A 459 4.36 1.33 -23.95
C GLN A 459 3.21 1.85 -23.06
N GLU A 460 2.30 0.97 -22.63
CA GLU A 460 1.21 1.34 -21.73
C GLU A 460 1.71 1.56 -20.31
N LEU A 461 2.70 0.76 -19.85
CA LEU A 461 3.35 0.97 -18.56
C LEU A 461 4.10 2.32 -18.52
N ASP A 462 4.77 2.69 -19.59
CA ASP A 462 5.44 4.00 -19.71
C ASP A 462 4.41 5.13 -19.69
N ALA A 463 3.28 5.00 -20.41
CA ALA A 463 2.20 5.98 -20.38
C ALA A 463 1.55 6.12 -18.98
N LEU A 464 1.45 5.04 -18.22
CA LEU A 464 1.00 5.07 -16.83
C LEU A 464 1.98 5.83 -15.94
N LYS A 465 3.31 5.62 -16.10
CA LYS A 465 4.34 6.39 -15.38
C LYS A 465 4.23 7.88 -15.70
N ASP A 466 4.16 8.23 -16.98
CA ASP A 466 4.02 9.62 -17.43
C ASP A 466 2.76 10.27 -16.83
N SER A 467 1.65 9.54 -16.78
CA SER A 467 0.41 10.02 -16.18
C SER A 467 0.55 10.26 -14.67
N ALA A 468 1.21 9.36 -13.95
CA ALA A 468 1.46 9.51 -12.52
C ALA A 468 2.35 10.73 -12.23
N GLN A 469 3.37 10.98 -13.05
CA GLN A 469 4.30 12.10 -12.92
C GLN A 469 3.68 13.46 -13.28
N SER A 470 2.81 13.49 -14.29
CA SER A 470 2.27 14.75 -14.83
C SER A 470 1.13 15.38 -14.04
N SER A 471 0.63 14.72 -13.02
CA SER A 471 -0.66 15.01 -12.39
C SER A 471 -0.64 16.03 -11.24
N GLY A 472 0.50 16.59 -10.89
CA GLY A 472 0.77 17.34 -9.66
C GLY A 472 -0.35 18.27 -9.16
N VAL A 473 -0.83 19.20 -10.00
CA VAL A 473 -1.85 20.18 -9.60
C VAL A 473 -3.23 19.52 -9.43
N SER A 474 -3.63 18.66 -10.38
CA SER A 474 -4.95 18.02 -10.33
C SER A 474 -5.05 17.04 -9.14
N SER A 475 -4.01 16.25 -8.91
CA SER A 475 -3.92 15.33 -7.78
C SER A 475 -3.95 16.07 -6.43
N PHE A 476 -3.26 17.21 -6.31
CA PHE A 476 -3.31 18.05 -5.10
C PHE A 476 -4.75 18.46 -4.77
N PHE A 477 -5.49 19.02 -5.75
CA PHE A 477 -6.85 19.50 -5.50
C PHE A 477 -7.85 18.35 -5.27
N ARG A 478 -7.73 17.23 -5.99
CA ARG A 478 -8.57 16.04 -5.73
C ARG A 478 -8.36 15.55 -4.30
N SER A 479 -7.12 15.36 -3.88
CA SER A 479 -6.79 14.91 -2.53
C SER A 479 -7.26 15.88 -1.46
N LEU A 480 -7.12 17.20 -1.69
CA LEU A 480 -7.60 18.23 -0.76
C LEU A 480 -9.12 18.16 -0.58
N ILE A 481 -9.88 18.01 -1.67
CA ILE A 481 -11.34 17.89 -1.60
C ILE A 481 -11.76 16.64 -0.82
N ARG A 482 -11.06 15.52 -0.99
CA ARG A 482 -11.33 14.27 -0.25
C ARG A 482 -11.04 14.38 1.25
N VAL A 483 -9.96 15.08 1.60
CA VAL A 483 -9.67 15.40 3.02
C VAL A 483 -10.77 16.28 3.62
N LEU A 484 -11.27 17.27 2.87
CA LEU A 484 -12.38 18.11 3.32
C LEU A 484 -13.67 17.30 3.44
N GLU A 485 -13.99 16.44 2.48
CA GLU A 485 -15.14 15.53 2.54
C GLU A 485 -15.11 14.66 3.81
N MET A 486 -13.96 14.07 4.13
CA MET A 486 -13.79 13.27 5.33
C MET A 486 -14.07 14.08 6.60
N LYS A 487 -13.52 15.31 6.70
CA LYS A 487 -13.72 16.19 7.87
C LYS A 487 -15.17 16.69 8.04
N LEU A 488 -15.94 16.74 6.95
CA LEU A 488 -17.35 17.14 7.00
C LEU A 488 -18.27 15.95 7.30
N SER A 489 -17.81 14.72 7.12
CA SER A 489 -18.57 13.49 7.38
C SER A 489 -18.22 12.82 8.73
N SER A 490 -17.18 13.29 9.41
CA SER A 490 -16.78 12.90 10.78
C SER A 490 -17.37 13.85 11.82
#